data_2b5ab08d1a6011b5a2ac69ff5bd7829b
#
_entry.id   2b5ab08d1a6011b5a2ac69ff5bd7829b
#
_cell.length_a   1.000
_cell.length_b   1.000
_cell.length_c   1.000
_cell.angle_alpha   90.00
_cell.angle_beta   90.00
_cell.angle_gamma   90.00
#
_symmetry.space_group_name_H-M   'P 1'
#
loop_
_entity.id
_entity.type
_entity.pdbx_description
1 polymer ?
#
loop_
_entity_poly.entity_id
_entity_poly.type
_entity_poly.pdbx_seq_one_letter_code
_entity_poly.pdbx_strand_id
1 'polypeptide(L)'
;MKSRRVLVVEDEFLIRLSLSEALAEAGFVVTEAETADAALPLFQADPSFDLLVTDIQLPGELDGSALARAARDLQPALPVLFMTGCLPPGLTQSPYDVYVSKPYSLDEICHVARRLLDGAYV
;
A
#
# COMPACT_ATOMS: atom_id res chain seq x y z
N MET A 1 -22.79 -4.68 -0.35
CA MET A 1 -21.68 -3.77 -0.64
C MET A 1 -20.40 -4.56 -0.91
N LYS A 2 -19.66 -4.13 -1.90
CA LYS A 2 -18.41 -4.79 -2.27
C LYS A 2 -17.32 -4.45 -1.26
N SER A 3 -16.68 -5.46 -0.67
CA SER A 3 -15.55 -5.25 0.23
C SER A 3 -14.32 -4.79 -0.56
N ARG A 4 -13.62 -3.81 -0.04
CA ARG A 4 -12.39 -3.28 -0.64
C ARG A 4 -11.20 -4.09 -0.15
N ARG A 5 -10.37 -4.54 -1.07
CA ARG A 5 -9.23 -5.41 -0.79
C ARG A 5 -7.94 -4.63 -0.82
N VAL A 6 -7.14 -4.79 0.23
CA VAL A 6 -5.87 -4.08 0.41
C VAL A 6 -4.75 -5.10 0.56
N LEU A 7 -3.67 -4.89 -0.18
CA LEU A 7 -2.43 -5.65 0.00
C LEU A 7 -1.46 -4.79 0.81
N VAL A 8 -1.06 -5.27 1.98
CA VAL A 8 -0.14 -4.59 2.89
C VAL A 8 1.22 -5.27 2.82
N VAL A 9 2.25 -4.50 2.51
CA VAL A 9 3.62 -5.01 2.39
C VAL A 9 4.52 -4.27 3.38
N GLU A 10 4.97 -4.97 4.40
CA GLU A 10 5.80 -4.44 5.48
C GLU A 10 6.64 -5.56 6.06
N ASP A 11 7.96 -5.35 6.17
CA ASP A 11 8.88 -6.39 6.61
C ASP A 11 8.89 -6.59 8.13
N GLU A 12 8.54 -5.59 8.91
CA GLU A 12 8.47 -5.72 10.37
C GLU A 12 7.14 -6.30 10.79
N PHE A 13 7.18 -7.47 11.44
CA PHE A 13 5.98 -8.23 11.79
C PHE A 13 4.98 -7.42 12.62
N LEU A 14 5.44 -6.76 13.68
CA LEU A 14 4.53 -6.04 14.59
C LEU A 14 3.89 -4.83 13.90
N ILE A 15 4.65 -4.14 13.06
CA ILE A 15 4.12 -3.00 12.30
C ILE A 15 3.10 -3.50 11.28
N ARG A 16 3.43 -4.56 10.56
CA ARG A 16 2.52 -5.16 9.58
C ARG A 16 1.22 -5.60 10.24
N LEU A 17 1.32 -6.27 11.39
CA LEU A 17 0.15 -6.73 12.13
C LEU A 17 -0.73 -5.56 12.57
N SER A 18 -0.13 -4.50 13.12
CA SER A 18 -0.86 -3.31 13.56
C SER A 18 -1.58 -2.62 12.41
N LEU A 19 -0.91 -2.49 11.25
CA LEU A 19 -1.52 -1.92 10.04
C LEU A 19 -2.69 -2.76 9.58
N SER A 20 -2.50 -4.07 9.54
CA SER A 20 -3.53 -5.00 9.07
C SER A 20 -4.75 -4.99 9.96
N GLU A 21 -4.56 -4.97 11.28
CA GLU A 21 -5.67 -4.90 12.22
C GLU A 21 -6.44 -3.58 12.11
N ALA A 22 -5.72 -2.47 11.99
CA ALA A 22 -6.37 -1.16 11.88
C ALA A 22 -7.18 -1.05 10.58
N LEU A 23 -6.63 -1.52 9.47
CA LEU A 23 -7.34 -1.50 8.18
C LEU A 23 -8.53 -2.44 8.19
N ALA A 24 -8.40 -3.62 8.80
CA ALA A 24 -9.51 -4.55 8.93
C ALA A 24 -10.65 -3.96 9.76
N GLU A 25 -10.33 -3.28 10.86
CA GLU A 25 -11.33 -2.59 11.68
C GLU A 25 -12.01 -1.46 10.92
N ALA A 26 -11.30 -0.85 9.97
CA ALA A 26 -11.86 0.20 9.12
C ALA A 26 -12.73 -0.35 7.99
N GLY A 27 -12.86 -1.68 7.87
CA GLY A 27 -13.75 -2.32 6.91
C GLY A 27 -13.07 -2.90 5.68
N PHE A 28 -11.73 -2.86 5.61
CA PHE A 28 -10.99 -3.43 4.48
C PHE A 28 -10.73 -4.91 4.67
N VAL A 29 -10.62 -5.63 3.56
CA VAL A 29 -10.17 -7.03 3.55
C VAL A 29 -8.68 -7.00 3.25
N VAL A 30 -7.86 -7.41 4.22
CA VAL A 30 -6.41 -7.24 4.17
C VAL A 30 -5.70 -8.54 3.84
N THR A 31 -4.78 -8.49 2.89
CA THR A 31 -3.80 -9.53 2.62
C THR A 31 -2.43 -8.97 2.96
N GLU A 32 -1.59 -9.76 3.62
CA GLU A 32 -0.27 -9.31 4.07
C GLU A 32 0.84 -9.98 3.30
N ALA A 33 1.92 -9.24 3.09
CA ALA A 33 3.17 -9.79 2.57
C ALA A 33 4.34 -9.16 3.31
N GLU A 34 5.40 -9.94 3.51
CA GLU A 34 6.57 -9.51 4.25
C GLU A 34 7.56 -8.77 3.37
N THR A 35 7.59 -9.09 2.08
CA THR A 35 8.50 -8.49 1.10
C THR A 35 7.76 -8.18 -0.19
N ALA A 36 8.34 -7.31 -1.01
CA ALA A 36 7.80 -7.06 -2.35
C ALA A 36 7.89 -8.31 -3.23
N ASP A 37 8.96 -9.10 -3.05
CA ASP A 37 9.13 -10.35 -3.79
C ASP A 37 8.01 -11.35 -3.47
N ALA A 38 7.54 -11.39 -2.23
CA ALA A 38 6.41 -12.22 -1.83
C ALA A 38 5.07 -11.63 -2.26
N ALA A 39 4.96 -10.30 -2.30
CA ALA A 39 3.72 -9.62 -2.65
C ALA A 39 3.37 -9.75 -4.13
N LEU A 40 4.37 -9.64 -5.00
CA LEU A 40 4.11 -9.64 -6.45
C LEU A 40 3.40 -10.90 -6.94
N PRO A 41 3.79 -12.13 -6.54
CA PRO A 41 3.04 -13.31 -6.93
C PRO A 41 1.58 -13.32 -6.47
N LEU A 42 1.30 -12.75 -5.30
CA LEU A 42 -0.07 -12.63 -4.81
C LEU A 42 -0.89 -11.72 -5.73
N PHE A 43 -0.30 -10.62 -6.14
CA PHE A 43 -0.96 -9.68 -7.06
C PHE A 43 -1.11 -10.29 -8.45
N GLN A 44 -0.13 -11.04 -8.92
CA GLN A 44 -0.18 -11.71 -10.22
C GLN A 44 -1.27 -12.78 -10.26
N ALA A 45 -1.45 -13.51 -9.15
CA ALA A 45 -2.47 -14.55 -9.06
C ALA A 45 -3.88 -13.95 -9.02
N ASP A 46 -4.02 -12.76 -8.41
CA ASP A 46 -5.32 -12.09 -8.29
C ASP A 46 -5.10 -10.57 -8.28
N PRO A 47 -5.14 -9.90 -9.45
CA PRO A 47 -4.87 -8.47 -9.53
C PRO A 47 -6.05 -7.57 -9.14
N SER A 48 -7.07 -8.11 -8.47
CA SER A 48 -8.26 -7.35 -8.11
C SER A 48 -8.16 -6.59 -6.78
N PHE A 49 -6.94 -6.34 -6.30
CA PHE A 49 -6.75 -5.48 -5.14
C PHE A 49 -7.15 -4.05 -5.45
N ASP A 50 -7.80 -3.40 -4.49
CA ASP A 50 -8.26 -2.01 -4.62
C ASP A 50 -7.21 -1.00 -4.19
N LEU A 51 -6.24 -1.43 -3.37
CA LEU A 51 -5.20 -0.57 -2.82
C LEU A 51 -3.96 -1.38 -2.48
N LEU A 52 -2.79 -0.81 -2.74
CA LEU A 52 -1.51 -1.32 -2.26
C LEU A 52 -0.97 -0.36 -1.20
N VAL A 53 -0.66 -0.89 -0.01
CA VAL A 53 -0.01 -0.13 1.07
C VAL A 53 1.36 -0.74 1.28
N THR A 54 2.42 0.01 1.05
CA THR A 54 3.78 -0.54 1.07
C THR A 54 4.81 0.45 1.57
N ASP A 55 5.81 -0.06 2.29
CA ASP A 55 7.05 0.68 2.48
C ASP A 55 7.74 0.84 1.13
N ILE A 56 8.45 1.96 0.95
CA ILE A 56 9.31 2.13 -0.21
C ILE A 56 10.53 1.23 -0.09
N GLN A 57 11.17 1.25 1.07
CA GLN A 57 12.38 0.45 1.30
C GLN A 57 12.01 -0.89 1.93
N LEU A 58 12.25 -1.96 1.19
CA LEU A 58 11.97 -3.33 1.59
C LEU A 58 13.19 -4.21 1.30
N PRO A 59 13.42 -5.27 2.11
CA PRO A 59 14.48 -6.23 1.81
C PRO A 59 14.14 -7.05 0.57
N GLY A 60 15.16 -7.61 -0.07
CA GLY A 60 15.01 -8.43 -1.25
C GLY A 60 15.37 -7.69 -2.53
N GLU A 61 15.00 -8.25 -3.68
CA GLU A 61 15.35 -7.68 -4.97
C GLU A 61 14.44 -6.51 -5.37
N LEU A 62 13.17 -6.54 -4.93
CA LEU A 62 12.21 -5.50 -5.24
C LEU A 62 12.02 -4.60 -4.03
N ASP A 63 12.01 -3.29 -4.24
CA ASP A 63 11.53 -2.35 -3.24
C ASP A 63 10.05 -2.02 -3.50
N GLY A 64 9.46 -1.17 -2.64
CA GLY A 64 8.05 -0.81 -2.77
C GLY A 64 7.74 -0.07 -4.07
N SER A 65 8.67 0.75 -4.57
CA SER A 65 8.46 1.46 -5.83
C SER A 65 8.47 0.51 -7.03
N ALA A 66 9.39 -0.46 -7.04
CA ALA A 66 9.43 -1.46 -8.09
C ALA A 66 8.19 -2.35 -8.07
N LEU A 67 7.72 -2.72 -6.86
CA LEU A 67 6.48 -3.48 -6.71
C LEU A 67 5.29 -2.71 -7.29
N ALA A 68 5.19 -1.41 -6.98
CA ALA A 68 4.08 -0.59 -7.48
C ALA A 68 4.08 -0.53 -9.00
N ARG A 69 5.26 -0.37 -9.61
CA ARG A 69 5.37 -0.37 -11.07
C ARG A 69 4.92 -1.70 -11.68
N ALA A 70 5.38 -2.81 -11.10
CA ALA A 70 5.00 -4.14 -11.58
C ALA A 70 3.51 -4.40 -11.41
N ALA A 71 2.93 -3.99 -10.28
CA ALA A 71 1.50 -4.12 -10.03
C ALA A 71 0.68 -3.30 -11.03
N ARG A 72 1.16 -2.11 -11.39
CA ARG A 72 0.47 -1.25 -12.36
C ARG A 72 0.56 -1.74 -13.79
N ASP A 73 1.50 -2.61 -14.11
CA ASP A 73 1.48 -3.30 -15.39
C ASP A 73 0.24 -4.20 -15.51
N LEU A 74 -0.25 -4.71 -14.37
CA LEU A 74 -1.44 -5.56 -14.31
C LEU A 74 -2.71 -4.76 -14.06
N GLN A 75 -2.62 -3.67 -13.30
CA GLN A 75 -3.76 -2.82 -12.96
C GLN A 75 -3.31 -1.35 -13.01
N PRO A 76 -3.41 -0.69 -14.18
CA PRO A 76 -2.84 0.65 -14.37
C PRO A 76 -3.37 1.74 -13.44
N ALA A 77 -4.59 1.61 -12.94
CA ALA A 77 -5.21 2.60 -12.07
C ALA A 77 -5.10 2.27 -10.58
N LEU A 78 -4.24 1.31 -10.20
CA LEU A 78 -4.08 0.89 -8.82
C LEU A 78 -3.59 2.05 -7.93
N PRO A 79 -4.37 2.45 -6.91
CA PRO A 79 -3.88 3.41 -5.93
C PRO A 79 -2.81 2.79 -5.05
N VAL A 80 -1.79 3.57 -4.71
CA VAL A 80 -0.71 3.11 -3.84
C VAL A 80 -0.47 4.12 -2.74
N LEU A 81 -0.44 3.64 -1.50
CA LEU A 81 -0.04 4.40 -0.33
C LEU A 81 1.37 3.96 0.05
N PHE A 82 2.33 4.86 -0.15
CA PHE A 82 3.72 4.59 0.20
C PHE A 82 4.03 5.12 1.59
N MET A 83 4.69 4.30 2.41
CA MET A 83 5.18 4.71 3.70
C MET A 83 6.69 4.86 3.61
N THR A 84 7.24 5.95 4.13
CA THR A 84 8.67 6.19 4.02
C THR A 84 9.21 7.00 5.19
N GLY A 85 10.43 6.68 5.60
CA GLY A 85 11.16 7.47 6.59
C GLY A 85 11.77 8.73 6.02
N CYS A 86 11.90 8.79 4.71
CA CYS A 86 12.50 9.93 4.02
C CYS A 86 11.84 10.13 2.66
N LEU A 87 11.12 11.25 2.50
CA LEU A 87 10.49 11.58 1.24
C LEU A 87 11.55 11.92 0.19
N PRO A 88 11.52 11.28 -0.99
CA PRO A 88 12.48 11.58 -2.04
C PRO A 88 12.33 13.03 -2.53
N PRO A 89 13.44 13.73 -2.82
CA PRO A 89 13.35 15.07 -3.42
C PRO A 89 12.73 14.98 -4.82
N GLY A 90 11.98 16.02 -5.17
CA GLY A 90 11.34 16.10 -6.48
C GLY A 90 10.17 15.17 -6.68
N LEU A 91 9.61 14.64 -5.60
CA LEU A 91 8.49 13.72 -5.65
C LEU A 91 7.25 14.40 -6.22
N THR A 92 6.66 13.81 -7.25
CA THR A 92 5.42 14.29 -7.84
C THR A 92 4.27 13.42 -7.35
N GLN A 93 3.33 14.02 -6.63
CA GLN A 93 2.12 13.31 -6.22
C GLN A 93 1.15 13.20 -7.39
N SER A 94 0.47 12.08 -7.46
CA SER A 94 -0.59 11.85 -8.44
C SER A 94 -1.86 11.44 -7.70
N PRO A 95 -3.03 11.40 -8.39
CA PRO A 95 -4.25 10.91 -7.74
C PRO A 95 -4.17 9.46 -7.27
N TYR A 96 -3.19 8.72 -7.78
CA TYR A 96 -3.03 7.30 -7.47
C TYR A 96 -1.90 7.02 -6.48
N ASP A 97 -1.02 8.01 -6.21
CA ASP A 97 0.12 7.83 -5.31
C ASP A 97 0.02 8.82 -4.16
N VAL A 98 0.01 8.31 -2.93
CA VAL A 98 0.10 9.14 -1.74
C VAL A 98 1.26 8.64 -0.89
N TYR A 99 2.04 9.57 -0.35
CA TYR A 99 3.20 9.26 0.48
C TYR A 99 2.94 9.73 1.89
N VAL A 100 3.16 8.82 2.86
CA VAL A 100 3.01 9.12 4.28
C VAL A 100 4.37 8.98 4.95
N SER A 101 4.79 10.03 5.64
CA SER A 101 6.09 10.04 6.33
C SER A 101 6.02 9.29 7.64
N LYS A 102 7.07 8.55 7.96
CA LYS A 102 7.25 7.95 9.29
C LYS A 102 7.82 9.00 10.24
N PRO A 103 7.41 9.05 11.50
CA PRO A 103 6.39 8.18 12.10
C PRO A 103 4.97 8.62 11.71
N TYR A 104 4.08 7.66 11.54
CA TYR A 104 2.68 7.89 11.21
C TYR A 104 1.78 7.27 12.27
N SER A 105 0.52 7.73 12.36
CA SER A 105 -0.48 7.06 13.17
C SER A 105 -1.29 6.07 12.31
N LEU A 106 -1.85 5.06 12.95
CA LEU A 106 -2.71 4.10 12.26
C LEU A 106 -3.98 4.78 11.75
N ASP A 107 -4.51 5.75 12.51
CA ASP A 107 -5.67 6.54 12.08
C ASP A 107 -5.37 7.31 10.80
N GLU A 108 -4.18 7.86 10.68
CA GLU A 108 -3.76 8.57 9.48
C GLU A 108 -3.73 7.65 8.27
N ILE A 109 -3.17 6.45 8.43
CA ILE A 109 -3.12 5.47 7.34
C ILE A 109 -4.53 5.09 6.88
N CYS A 110 -5.43 4.80 7.83
CA CYS A 110 -6.81 4.44 7.50
C CYS A 110 -7.55 5.59 6.81
N HIS A 111 -7.33 6.82 7.28
CA HIS A 111 -7.95 8.00 6.68
C HIS A 111 -7.47 8.21 5.26
N VAL A 112 -6.16 8.12 5.01
CA VAL A 112 -5.58 8.28 3.68
C VAL A 112 -6.07 7.18 2.75
N ALA A 113 -6.13 5.94 3.23
CA ALA A 113 -6.60 4.80 2.43
C ALA A 113 -8.05 5.04 1.96
N ARG A 114 -8.93 5.49 2.85
CA ARG A 114 -10.31 5.80 2.48
C ARG A 114 -10.39 6.91 1.46
N ARG A 115 -9.61 7.98 1.64
CA ARG A 115 -9.65 9.11 0.71
C ARG A 115 -9.13 8.72 -0.67
N LEU A 116 -8.09 7.89 -0.75
CA LEU A 116 -7.59 7.37 -2.02
C LEU A 116 -8.67 6.59 -2.76
N LEU A 117 -9.35 5.70 -2.05
CA LEU A 117 -10.38 4.83 -2.64
C LEU A 117 -11.65 5.60 -3.00
N ASP A 118 -11.94 6.68 -2.29
CA ASP A 118 -13.10 7.54 -2.58
C ASP A 118 -12.79 8.62 -3.63
N GLY A 119 -11.55 8.66 -4.13
CA GLY A 119 -11.14 9.65 -5.13
C GLY A 119 -10.96 11.07 -4.61
N ALA A 120 -10.81 11.24 -3.28
CA ALA A 120 -10.76 12.56 -2.66
C ALA A 120 -9.43 13.31 -2.89
N TYR A 121 -8.45 12.66 -3.48
CA TYR A 121 -7.17 13.26 -3.84
C TYR A 121 -7.07 13.63 -5.33
N VAL A 122 -8.14 13.52 -6.04
CA VAL A 122 -8.19 13.87 -7.46
C VAL A 122 -8.24 15.37 -7.65
#